data_fa6895278a34e238c579d87d5468b3f3
#
_entry.id   fa6895278a34e238c579d87d5468b3f3
#
_cell.length_a   1.000
_cell.length_b   1.000
_cell.length_c   1.000
_cell.angle_alpha   90.00
_cell.angle_beta   90.00
_cell.angle_gamma   90.00
#
_symmetry.space_group_name_H-M   'P 1'
#
loop_
_entity.id
_entity.type
_entity.pdbx_description
1 polymer ?
#
loop_
_entity_poly.entity_id
_entity_poly.type
_entity_poly.pdbx_seq_one_letter_code
_entity_poly.pdbx_strand_id
1 'polypeptide(L)'
;MATQTKQPVRHKIHVRKGDTVQVIAGHDRGKVGEVLTVIPKTGKVVVQSVNIRTKHLKPQQEGESGQIVTQEAPIHSSNVMLYSEKEKVASRVAYTFTEDGRKVRMLKKTGEIID
;
A
#
# COMPACT_ATOMS: atom_id res chain seq x y z
N MET A 1 -18.99 3.98 35.48
CA MET A 1 -18.09 3.28 34.58
C MET A 1 -18.15 3.90 33.20
N ALA A 2 -17.06 4.47 32.78
CA ALA A 2 -17.03 5.15 31.49
C ALA A 2 -17.08 4.14 30.36
N THR A 3 -18.15 4.16 29.61
CA THR A 3 -18.22 3.44 28.36
C THR A 3 -17.31 4.13 27.37
N GLN A 4 -16.20 3.54 27.09
CA GLN A 4 -15.36 4.03 26.03
C GLN A 4 -16.06 3.83 24.70
N THR A 5 -16.43 4.92 24.08
CA THR A 5 -16.82 4.87 22.68
C THR A 5 -15.57 4.50 21.90
N LYS A 6 -15.49 3.27 21.45
CA LYS A 6 -14.40 2.85 20.59
C LYS A 6 -14.55 3.54 19.25
N GLN A 7 -13.73 4.54 19.04
CA GLN A 7 -13.59 5.07 17.70
C GLN A 7 -12.86 4.03 16.82
N PRO A 8 -13.26 3.90 15.54
CA PRO A 8 -12.55 2.99 14.66
C PRO A 8 -11.07 3.36 14.62
N VAL A 9 -10.23 2.37 14.89
CA VAL A 9 -8.78 2.56 14.85
C VAL A 9 -8.38 2.76 13.41
N ARG A 10 -7.79 3.90 13.11
CA ARG A 10 -7.18 4.15 11.81
C ARG A 10 -5.68 3.98 11.94
N HIS A 11 -5.15 3.07 11.15
CA HIS A 11 -3.72 2.86 11.10
C HIS A 11 -3.06 3.96 10.28
N LYS A 12 -1.97 4.50 10.81
CA LYS A 12 -1.15 5.43 10.03
C LYS A 12 -0.39 4.65 8.98
N ILE A 13 -0.67 4.96 7.73
CA ILE A 13 -0.02 4.30 6.61
C ILE A 13 0.97 5.28 5.98
N HIS A 14 2.22 4.85 5.86
CA HIS A 14 3.32 5.69 5.38
C HIS A 14 3.33 5.88 3.86
N VAL A 15 2.48 5.17 3.14
CA VAL A 15 2.38 5.25 1.69
C VAL A 15 1.03 5.82 1.29
N ARG A 16 0.97 6.38 0.09
CA ARG A 16 -0.25 6.94 -0.48
C ARG A 16 -0.51 6.31 -1.84
N LYS A 17 -1.77 6.41 -2.28
CA LYS A 17 -2.14 5.99 -3.62
C LYS A 17 -1.26 6.69 -4.66
N GLY A 18 -0.72 5.92 -5.59
CA GLY A 18 0.19 6.43 -6.62
C GLY A 18 1.66 6.33 -6.27
N ASP A 19 2.00 6.02 -5.02
CA ASP A 19 3.40 5.84 -4.63
C ASP A 19 3.97 4.56 -5.22
N THR A 20 5.25 4.57 -5.57
CA THR A 20 5.97 3.36 -5.95
C THR A 20 6.59 2.76 -4.71
N VAL A 21 6.34 1.47 -4.49
CA VAL A 21 6.80 0.75 -3.31
C VAL A 21 7.44 -0.57 -3.69
N GLN A 22 8.28 -1.09 -2.80
CA GLN A 22 8.86 -2.42 -2.91
C GLN A 22 8.36 -3.28 -1.76
N VAL A 23 7.98 -4.51 -2.05
CA VAL A 23 7.59 -5.48 -1.03
C VAL A 23 8.84 -6.00 -0.34
N ILE A 24 8.87 -5.86 0.99
CA ILE A 24 10.06 -6.23 1.79
C ILE A 24 9.88 -7.52 2.57
N ALA A 25 8.67 -8.05 2.62
CA ALA A 25 8.40 -9.30 3.36
C ALA A 25 7.24 -10.05 2.71
N GLY A 26 7.20 -11.36 2.92
CA GLY A 26 6.13 -12.21 2.43
C GLY A 26 6.47 -12.86 1.11
N HIS A 27 5.44 -13.46 0.49
CA HIS A 27 5.58 -14.26 -0.73
C HIS A 27 6.13 -13.45 -1.92
N ASP A 28 5.74 -12.18 -2.03
CA ASP A 28 6.11 -11.31 -3.15
C ASP A 28 7.31 -10.42 -2.87
N ARG A 29 8.11 -10.78 -1.88
CA ARG A 29 9.30 -10.02 -1.49
C ARG A 29 10.16 -9.68 -2.70
N GLY A 30 10.53 -8.42 -2.80
CA GLY A 30 11.36 -7.89 -3.89
C GLY A 30 10.60 -7.30 -5.05
N LYS A 31 9.28 -7.54 -5.14
CA LYS A 31 8.48 -6.94 -6.21
C LYS A 31 8.30 -5.45 -5.99
N VAL A 32 8.32 -4.70 -7.07
CA VAL A 32 8.10 -3.25 -7.08
C VAL A 32 6.80 -2.97 -7.82
N GLY A 33 5.97 -2.11 -7.26
CA GLY A 33 4.71 -1.75 -7.90
C GLY A 33 4.15 -0.45 -7.38
N GLU A 34 3.10 0.03 -8.04
CA GLU A 34 2.39 1.23 -7.65
C GLU A 34 1.27 0.91 -6.67
N VAL A 35 1.11 1.74 -5.66
CA VAL A 35 0.00 1.63 -4.71
C VAL A 35 -1.30 2.04 -5.40
N LEU A 36 -2.23 1.10 -5.52
CA LEU A 36 -3.51 1.33 -6.16
C LEU A 36 -4.56 1.85 -5.19
N THR A 37 -4.54 1.36 -3.97
CA THR A 37 -5.53 1.70 -2.94
C THR A 37 -4.90 1.59 -1.57
N VAL A 38 -5.34 2.46 -0.67
CA VAL A 38 -4.92 2.45 0.74
C VAL A 38 -6.16 2.22 1.59
N ILE A 39 -6.08 1.28 2.52
CA ILE A 39 -7.19 0.92 3.41
C ILE A 39 -6.80 1.21 4.86
N PRO A 40 -7.06 2.44 5.36
CA PRO A 40 -6.63 2.83 6.70
C PRO A 40 -7.26 2.02 7.83
N LYS A 41 -8.47 1.50 7.64
CA LYS A 41 -9.17 0.73 8.66
C LYS A 41 -8.41 -0.52 9.08
N THR A 42 -7.74 -1.17 8.15
CA THR A 42 -7.02 -2.43 8.40
C THR A 42 -5.51 -2.26 8.34
N GLY A 43 -5.03 -1.07 7.96
CA GLY A 43 -3.60 -0.83 7.76
C GLY A 43 -3.03 -1.54 6.55
N LYS A 44 -3.87 -1.84 5.57
CA LYS A 44 -3.48 -2.59 4.37
C LYS A 44 -3.44 -1.70 3.14
N VAL A 45 -2.68 -2.13 2.16
CA VAL A 45 -2.59 -1.45 0.86
C VAL A 45 -2.71 -2.47 -0.26
N VAL A 46 -3.21 -2.02 -1.40
CA VAL A 46 -3.26 -2.82 -2.62
C VAL A 46 -2.19 -2.29 -3.55
N VAL A 47 -1.28 -3.16 -3.96
CA VAL A 47 -0.16 -2.80 -4.83
C VAL A 47 -0.30 -3.54 -6.15
N GLN A 48 -0.06 -2.84 -7.24
CA GLN A 48 -0.15 -3.40 -8.59
C GLN A 48 0.75 -4.63 -8.74
N SER A 49 0.19 -5.72 -9.25
CA SER A 49 0.89 -6.99 -9.52
C SER A 49 1.43 -7.70 -8.28
N VAL A 50 1.00 -7.29 -7.08
CA VAL A 50 1.42 -7.88 -5.81
C VAL A 50 0.26 -8.60 -5.16
N ASN A 51 0.53 -9.76 -4.57
CA ASN A 51 -0.45 -10.59 -3.85
C ASN A 51 -1.66 -10.92 -4.73
N ILE A 52 -1.40 -11.37 -5.94
CA ILE A 52 -2.44 -11.71 -6.89
C ILE A 52 -3.16 -12.97 -6.43
N ARG A 53 -4.48 -12.88 -6.31
CA ARG A 53 -5.34 -13.98 -5.89
C ARG A 53 -6.34 -14.31 -6.98
N THR A 54 -6.58 -15.59 -7.15
CA THR A 54 -7.60 -16.08 -8.07
C THR A 54 -8.89 -16.29 -7.31
N LYS A 55 -9.96 -15.67 -7.79
CA LYS A 55 -11.29 -15.85 -7.22
C LYS A 55 -12.19 -16.58 -8.21
N HIS A 56 -12.93 -17.54 -7.69
CA HIS A 56 -13.97 -18.22 -8.45
C HIS A 56 -15.29 -17.54 -8.11
N LEU A 57 -15.85 -16.82 -9.08
CA LEU A 57 -17.13 -16.17 -8.91
C LEU A 57 -18.25 -17.13 -9.29
N LYS A 58 -19.24 -17.23 -8.40
CA LYS A 58 -20.42 -18.05 -8.68
C LYS A 58 -21.28 -17.36 -9.74
N PRO A 59 -21.99 -18.13 -10.60
CA PRO A 59 -22.93 -17.54 -11.53
C PRO A 59 -24.02 -16.78 -10.76
N GLN A 60 -24.34 -15.61 -11.24
CA GLN A 60 -25.37 -14.76 -10.60
C GLN A 60 -26.76 -15.03 -11.16
N GLN A 61 -26.84 -15.62 -12.33
CA GLN A 61 -28.09 -15.94 -13.00
C GLN A 61 -28.10 -17.39 -13.43
N GLU A 62 -29.30 -17.96 -13.51
CA GLU A 62 -29.49 -19.33 -13.99
C GLU A 62 -29.01 -19.42 -15.43
N GLY A 63 -28.17 -20.41 -15.70
CA GLY A 63 -27.58 -20.64 -17.02
C GLY A 63 -26.28 -19.93 -17.28
N GLU A 64 -25.80 -19.09 -16.36
CA GLU A 64 -24.48 -18.47 -16.47
C GLU A 64 -23.39 -19.40 -15.97
N SER A 65 -22.24 -19.35 -16.65
CA SER A 65 -21.03 -20.00 -16.18
C SER A 65 -20.38 -19.14 -15.09
N GLY A 66 -19.79 -19.80 -14.10
CA GLY A 66 -18.95 -19.10 -13.12
C GLY A 66 -17.75 -18.45 -13.80
N GLN A 67 -17.21 -17.41 -13.18
CA GLN A 67 -16.04 -16.70 -13.70
C GLN A 67 -14.84 -16.92 -12.78
N ILE A 68 -13.67 -17.00 -13.40
CA ILE A 68 -12.41 -17.00 -12.69
C ILE A 68 -11.77 -15.64 -12.92
N VAL A 69 -11.57 -14.88 -11.85
CA VAL A 69 -10.91 -13.58 -11.93
C VAL A 69 -9.67 -13.55 -11.08
N THR A 70 -8.64 -12.92 -11.59
CA THR A 70 -7.42 -12.65 -10.84
C THR A 70 -7.38 -11.17 -10.51
N GLN A 71 -7.07 -10.86 -9.26
CA GLN A 71 -6.96 -9.47 -8.82
C GLN A 71 -5.96 -9.36 -7.68
N GLU A 72 -5.43 -8.19 -7.49
CA GLU A 72 -4.53 -7.91 -6.39
C GLU A 72 -5.32 -7.89 -5.08
N ALA A 73 -4.83 -8.61 -4.09
CA ALA A 73 -5.39 -8.59 -2.74
C ALA A 73 -4.58 -7.65 -1.86
N PRO A 74 -5.20 -7.07 -0.81
CA PRO A 74 -4.49 -6.18 0.10
C PRO A 74 -3.37 -6.90 0.87
N ILE A 75 -2.28 -6.18 1.12
CA ILE A 75 -1.21 -6.61 2.01
C ILE A 75 -1.01 -5.56 3.10
N HIS A 76 -0.44 -5.97 4.22
CA HIS A 76 -0.22 -5.04 5.31
C HIS A 76 0.83 -4.00 4.92
N SER A 77 0.61 -2.74 5.31
CA SER A 77 1.49 -1.64 4.94
C SER A 77 2.91 -1.79 5.48
N SER A 78 3.09 -2.52 6.58
CA SER A 78 4.43 -2.80 7.12
C SER A 78 5.29 -3.67 6.21
N ASN A 79 4.66 -4.34 5.23
CA ASN A 79 5.34 -5.22 4.29
C ASN A 79 5.82 -4.50 3.03
N VAL A 80 5.61 -3.21 2.95
CA VAL A 80 6.05 -2.40 1.82
C VAL A 80 6.90 -1.23 2.29
N MET A 81 7.80 -0.78 1.42
CA MET A 81 8.66 0.35 1.68
C MET A 81 8.70 1.20 0.42
N LEU A 82 8.76 2.52 0.59
CA LEU A 82 8.84 3.41 -0.56
C LEU A 82 10.09 3.11 -1.37
N TYR A 83 9.94 3.14 -2.69
CA TYR A 83 10.99 2.76 -3.62
C TYR A 83 11.39 3.96 -4.47
N SER A 84 12.69 4.23 -4.55
CA SER A 84 13.21 5.25 -5.44
C SER A 84 13.52 4.63 -6.80
N GLU A 85 12.76 5.00 -7.82
CA GLU A 85 13.02 4.54 -9.18
C GLU A 85 14.34 5.06 -9.72
N LYS A 86 14.71 6.26 -9.29
CA LYS A 86 15.96 6.90 -9.72
C LYS A 86 17.19 6.17 -9.18
N GLU A 87 17.18 5.85 -7.89
CA GLU A 87 18.29 5.18 -7.23
C GLU A 87 18.13 3.65 -7.17
N LYS A 88 16.96 3.14 -7.55
CA LYS A 88 16.60 1.71 -7.54
C LYS A 88 16.82 1.08 -6.16
N VAL A 89 16.35 1.78 -5.11
CA VAL A 89 16.48 1.32 -3.74
C VAL A 89 15.24 1.66 -2.95
N ALA A 90 14.86 0.76 -2.04
CA ALA A 90 13.79 1.02 -1.09
C ALA A 90 14.31 1.79 0.10
N SER A 91 13.51 2.70 0.63
CA SER A 91 13.91 3.55 1.75
C SER A 91 12.73 3.82 2.68
N ARG A 92 13.07 4.05 3.95
CA ARG A 92 12.09 4.56 4.90
C ARG A 92 11.78 6.01 4.62
N VAL A 93 10.58 6.41 5.02
CA VAL A 93 10.12 7.79 4.88
C VAL A 93 10.59 8.60 6.09
N ALA A 94 11.15 9.76 5.81
CA ALA A 94 11.35 10.80 6.80
C ALA A 94 10.55 12.02 6.36
N TYR A 95 10.38 12.96 7.27
CA TYR A 95 9.69 14.22 6.97
C TYR A 95 10.67 15.37 7.04
N THR A 96 10.55 16.27 6.09
CA THR A 96 11.35 17.50 6.08
C THR A 96 10.43 18.68 5.75
N PHE A 97 10.95 19.87 5.84
CA PHE A 97 10.21 21.09 5.52
C PHE A 97 10.85 21.77 4.32
N THR A 98 9.99 22.23 3.42
CA THR A 98 10.44 23.06 2.31
C THR A 98 10.74 24.48 2.80
N GLU A 99 11.33 25.29 1.94
CA GLU A 99 11.59 26.71 2.24
C GLU A 99 10.30 27.47 2.58
N ASP A 100 9.18 27.03 2.01
CA ASP A 100 7.86 27.59 2.28
C ASP A 100 7.28 27.17 3.64
N GLY A 101 7.98 26.30 4.39
CA GLY A 101 7.50 25.79 5.66
C GLY A 101 6.55 24.61 5.54
N ARG A 102 6.37 24.05 4.35
CA ARG A 102 5.47 22.94 4.11
C ARG A 102 6.15 21.61 4.44
N LYS A 103 5.46 20.77 5.20
CA LYS A 103 5.96 19.44 5.55
C LYS A 103 5.83 18.50 4.36
N VAL A 104 6.92 17.88 3.96
CA VAL A 104 6.96 16.94 2.83
C VAL A 104 7.64 15.65 3.23
N ARG A 105 7.36 14.58 2.48
CA ARG A 105 8.00 13.29 2.69
C ARG A 105 9.33 13.24 1.95
N MET A 106 10.29 12.57 2.56
CA MET A 106 11.62 12.39 1.98
C MET A 106 12.06 10.95 2.15
N LEU A 107 12.72 10.40 1.16
CA LEU A 107 13.34 9.10 1.25
C LEU A 107 14.66 9.22 2.03
N LYS A 108 14.73 8.51 3.14
CA LYS A 108 15.84 8.62 4.08
C LYS A 108 17.20 8.24 3.49
N LYS A 109 17.22 7.21 2.63
CA LYS A 109 18.46 6.73 2.02
C LYS A 109 18.99 7.63 0.92
N THR A 110 18.10 8.26 0.18
CA THR A 110 18.47 9.01 -1.03
C THR A 110 18.38 10.51 -0.83
N GLY A 111 17.63 10.96 0.17
CA GLY A 111 17.33 12.37 0.35
C GLY A 111 16.32 12.93 -0.65
N GLU A 112 15.72 12.07 -1.45
CA GLU A 112 14.76 12.45 -2.47
C GLU A 112 13.43 12.88 -1.86
N ILE A 113 12.90 14.02 -2.29
CA ILE A 113 11.60 14.51 -1.87
C ILE A 113 10.54 13.95 -2.81
N ILE A 114 9.52 13.32 -2.24
CA ILE A 114 8.52 12.58 -3.00
C ILE A 114 7.11 13.20 -2.97
N ASP A 115 6.92 14.27 -2.26
CA ASP A 115 5.62 14.95 -2.21
C ASP A 115 5.43 15.90 -3.36
#